data_0c36c104efb6727b41ef830991f8cca5
#
_entry.id   0c36c104efb6727b41ef830991f8cca5
#
_cell.length_a   1.000
_cell.length_b   1.000
_cell.length_c   1.000
_cell.angle_alpha   90.00
_cell.angle_beta   90.00
_cell.angle_gamma   90.00
#
_symmetry.space_group_name_H-M   'P 1'
#
loop_
_entity.id
_entity.type
_entity.pdbx_description
1 polymer ?
#
loop_
_entity_poly.entity_id
_entity_poly.type
_entity_poly.pdbx_seq_one_letter_code
_entity_poly.pdbx_strand_id
1 'polypeptide(L)'
;WISGEKDEDGKFSESIIDEIQKLLAPMDNLFKQDLALICESHHLDNLDDYDFYDTNKYYESSEDAKVNMQYIAVILRTADLLHITMDRTPVIEYNAFCPTDPISVLEWQKQKAVRAIRPMDVYDEEGNIDRSAQQHTIAVTAYFEEANQAEAFFALGDYLRYVKKELIKSYEAIQNSIKKKGTDNYLFPWNDIDDSGIKTKNFCKSLLKFELDQN
;
A
#
# COMPACT_ATOMS: atom_id res chain seq x y z
N TRP A 1 11.88 17.43 -2.10
CA TRP A 1 10.88 18.12 -1.28
C TRP A 1 11.29 18.17 0.18
N ILE A 2 11.38 17.04 0.83
CA ILE A 2 11.80 16.95 2.24
C ILE A 2 13.24 17.47 2.40
N SER A 3 14.11 17.21 1.43
CA SER A 3 15.49 17.71 1.35
C SER A 3 15.58 19.18 0.94
N GLY A 4 14.50 19.80 0.50
CA GLY A 4 14.47 21.17 -0.02
C GLY A 4 14.93 21.30 -1.48
N GLU A 5 15.14 20.18 -2.19
CA GLU A 5 15.42 20.19 -3.62
C GLU A 5 14.17 20.49 -4.44
N LYS A 6 14.32 21.34 -5.45
CA LYS A 6 13.22 21.69 -6.37
C LYS A 6 13.09 20.61 -7.43
N ASP A 7 11.83 20.22 -7.73
CA ASP A 7 11.51 19.41 -8.89
C ASP A 7 11.95 20.15 -10.18
N GLU A 8 12.54 19.41 -11.12
CA GLU A 8 13.02 19.95 -12.40
C GLU A 8 11.89 20.59 -13.22
N ASP A 9 10.64 20.18 -13.02
CA ASP A 9 9.46 20.67 -13.76
C ASP A 9 8.76 21.88 -13.12
N GLY A 10 9.14 22.32 -11.92
CA GLY A 10 8.59 23.52 -11.26
C GLY A 10 7.08 23.45 -10.95
N LYS A 11 6.48 22.25 -10.92
CA LYS A 11 5.02 22.06 -10.84
C LYS A 11 4.40 22.23 -9.46
N PHE A 12 5.20 22.33 -8.41
CA PHE A 12 4.66 22.47 -7.06
C PHE A 12 4.73 23.92 -6.57
N SER A 13 3.61 24.36 -6.00
CA SER A 13 3.58 25.72 -5.44
C SER A 13 4.62 25.85 -4.33
N GLU A 14 5.41 26.92 -4.39
CA GLU A 14 6.41 27.24 -3.34
C GLU A 14 5.78 27.21 -1.94
N SER A 15 4.47 27.48 -1.81
CA SER A 15 3.72 27.41 -0.56
C SER A 15 3.70 26.02 0.09
N ILE A 16 3.58 24.93 -0.67
CA ILE A 16 3.56 23.56 -0.14
C ILE A 16 4.95 23.15 0.36
N ILE A 17 6.00 23.52 -0.38
CA ILE A 17 7.38 23.27 0.02
C ILE A 17 7.68 24.03 1.32
N ASP A 18 7.28 25.28 1.41
CA ASP A 18 7.46 26.11 2.60
C ASP A 18 6.73 25.57 3.83
N GLU A 19 5.51 25.02 3.65
CA GLU A 19 4.75 24.41 4.71
C GLU A 19 5.41 23.10 5.22
N ILE A 20 5.87 22.24 4.31
CA ILE A 20 6.61 21.02 4.66
C ILE A 20 7.92 21.38 5.39
N GLN A 21 8.66 22.37 4.90
CA GLN A 21 9.89 22.81 5.54
C GLN A 21 9.65 23.38 6.94
N LYS A 22 8.59 24.17 7.13
CA LYS A 22 8.19 24.68 8.46
C LYS A 22 7.81 23.55 9.41
N LEU A 23 7.05 22.56 8.91
CA LEU A 23 6.66 21.37 9.71
C LEU A 23 7.88 20.57 10.16
N LEU A 24 8.86 20.41 9.27
CA LEU A 24 10.09 19.66 9.53
C LEU A 24 11.21 20.49 10.17
N ALA A 25 11.03 21.82 10.33
CA ALA A 25 12.07 22.70 10.89
C ALA A 25 12.63 22.24 12.25
N PRO A 26 11.81 21.72 13.19
CA PRO A 26 12.31 21.23 14.48
C PRO A 26 13.15 19.95 14.40
N MET A 27 13.06 19.22 13.28
CA MET A 27 13.73 17.94 13.11
C MET A 27 15.17 18.12 12.64
N ASP A 28 16.05 17.22 13.10
CA ASP A 28 17.45 17.22 12.63
C ASP A 28 17.56 16.82 11.15
N ASN A 29 18.72 17.09 10.55
CA ASN A 29 18.93 16.81 9.13
C ASN A 29 18.97 15.32 8.81
N LEU A 30 19.44 14.50 9.75
CA LEU A 30 19.49 13.04 9.59
C LEU A 30 18.07 12.49 9.52
N PHE A 31 17.19 12.93 10.42
CA PHE A 31 15.77 12.54 10.41
C PHE A 31 15.11 12.91 9.07
N LYS A 32 15.38 14.12 8.54
CA LYS A 32 14.80 14.57 7.25
C LYS A 32 15.26 13.69 6.08
N GLN A 33 16.53 13.31 6.05
CA GLN A 33 17.09 12.43 5.03
C GLN A 33 16.45 11.03 5.10
N ASP A 34 16.38 10.46 6.30
CA ASP A 34 15.79 9.14 6.50
C ASP A 34 14.27 9.13 6.21
N LEU A 35 13.56 10.21 6.53
CA LEU A 35 12.16 10.38 6.17
C LEU A 35 11.96 10.41 4.64
N ALA A 36 12.84 11.15 3.92
CA ALA A 36 12.81 11.19 2.47
C ALA A 36 13.05 9.80 1.87
N LEU A 37 14.04 9.06 2.41
CA LEU A 37 14.34 7.69 2.03
C LEU A 37 13.16 6.74 2.23
N ILE A 38 12.48 6.83 3.37
CA ILE A 38 11.29 6.02 3.65
C ILE A 38 10.16 6.37 2.66
N CYS A 39 9.94 7.65 2.37
CA CYS A 39 8.96 8.06 1.37
C CYS A 39 9.30 7.55 -0.04
N GLU A 40 10.59 7.50 -0.41
CA GLU A 40 11.04 6.96 -1.70
C GLU A 40 10.95 5.43 -1.76
N SER A 41 10.97 4.75 -0.62
CA SER A 41 11.06 3.29 -0.53
C SER A 41 9.98 2.54 -1.30
N HIS A 42 8.78 3.12 -1.51
CA HIS A 42 7.70 2.46 -2.23
C HIS A 42 7.97 2.26 -3.73
N HIS A 43 9.00 2.92 -4.27
CA HIS A 43 9.48 2.72 -5.65
C HIS A 43 10.69 1.78 -5.74
N LEU A 44 11.28 1.40 -4.60
CA LEU A 44 12.53 0.62 -4.55
C LEU A 44 12.24 -0.87 -4.28
N ASP A 45 13.07 -1.75 -4.84
CA ASP A 45 12.95 -3.21 -4.64
C ASP A 45 14.11 -3.73 -3.75
N ASN A 46 14.33 -3.07 -2.61
CA ASN A 46 15.46 -3.33 -1.72
C ASN A 46 15.08 -3.38 -0.22
N LEU A 47 13.86 -3.82 0.10
CA LEU A 47 13.37 -3.86 1.49
C LEU A 47 14.21 -4.70 2.45
N ASP A 48 15.01 -5.62 1.95
CA ASP A 48 15.90 -6.50 2.68
C ASP A 48 17.34 -5.95 2.83
N ASP A 49 17.59 -4.72 2.36
CA ASP A 49 18.87 -4.04 2.51
C ASP A 49 18.95 -3.34 3.87
N TYR A 50 19.61 -3.98 4.83
CA TYR A 50 19.78 -3.48 6.20
C TYR A 50 20.79 -2.34 6.33
N ASP A 51 21.63 -2.14 5.33
CA ASP A 51 22.55 -1.00 5.28
C ASP A 51 21.81 0.26 4.82
N PHE A 52 20.76 0.06 4.03
CA PHE A 52 19.89 1.11 3.55
C PHE A 52 18.77 1.44 4.57
N TYR A 53 18.15 0.41 5.18
CA TYR A 53 17.10 0.57 6.19
C TYR A 53 17.58 0.10 7.56
N ASP A 54 18.18 1.01 8.33
CA ASP A 54 18.65 0.71 9.68
C ASP A 54 17.48 0.29 10.59
N THR A 55 17.62 -0.85 11.24
CA THR A 55 16.61 -1.39 12.16
C THR A 55 16.73 -0.88 13.60
N ASN A 56 17.76 -0.09 13.89
CA ASN A 56 18.08 0.43 15.23
C ASN A 56 18.55 1.88 15.20
N LYS A 57 17.93 2.71 14.35
CA LYS A 57 18.30 4.12 14.18
C LYS A 57 18.00 4.94 15.41
N TYR A 58 18.92 5.84 15.75
CA TYR A 58 18.73 6.83 16.81
C TYR A 58 18.71 8.24 16.21
N TYR A 59 17.83 9.09 16.72
CA TYR A 59 17.79 10.51 16.44
C TYR A 59 17.93 11.29 17.74
N GLU A 60 18.57 12.45 17.71
CA GLU A 60 18.70 13.33 18.88
C GLU A 60 17.34 13.68 19.50
N SER A 61 16.31 13.80 18.65
CA SER A 61 14.93 14.11 19.06
C SER A 61 14.16 12.91 19.63
N SER A 62 14.72 11.71 19.61
CA SER A 62 13.97 10.47 19.97
C SER A 62 14.12 10.04 21.44
N GLU A 63 14.75 10.84 22.30
CA GLU A 63 14.90 10.55 23.74
C GLU A 63 15.37 9.11 24.02
N ASP A 64 16.40 8.65 23.32
CA ASP A 64 16.95 7.28 23.36
C ASP A 64 16.04 6.17 22.78
N ALA A 65 14.90 6.51 22.18
CA ALA A 65 14.08 5.52 21.50
C ALA A 65 14.69 5.12 20.14
N LYS A 66 14.73 3.82 19.90
CA LYS A 66 15.18 3.27 18.62
C LYS A 66 14.05 3.26 17.60
N VAL A 67 14.39 3.59 16.37
CA VAL A 67 13.48 3.56 15.21
C VAL A 67 13.89 2.45 14.27
N ASN A 68 12.96 1.60 13.88
CA ASN A 68 13.16 0.58 12.85
C ASN A 68 12.69 1.13 11.50
N MET A 69 13.63 1.66 10.71
CA MET A 69 13.34 2.26 9.39
C MET A 69 12.75 1.24 8.41
N GLN A 70 13.25 -0.01 8.43
CA GLN A 70 12.72 -1.07 7.57
C GLN A 70 11.24 -1.32 7.85
N TYR A 71 10.86 -1.42 9.12
CA TYR A 71 9.46 -1.64 9.49
C TYR A 71 8.56 -0.48 9.06
N ILE A 72 9.01 0.76 9.25
CA ILE A 72 8.25 1.95 8.81
C ILE A 72 8.09 1.96 7.29
N ALA A 73 9.15 1.64 6.53
CA ALA A 73 9.08 1.53 5.08
C ALA A 73 8.06 0.47 4.63
N VAL A 74 8.07 -0.71 5.27
CA VAL A 74 7.10 -1.80 5.00
C VAL A 74 5.67 -1.34 5.29
N ILE A 75 5.42 -0.68 6.42
CA ILE A 75 4.08 -0.20 6.78
C ILE A 75 3.61 0.88 5.81
N LEU A 76 4.46 1.85 5.45
CA LEU A 76 4.11 2.92 4.51
C LEU A 76 3.75 2.35 3.13
N ARG A 77 4.59 1.45 2.59
CA ARG A 77 4.33 0.76 1.31
C ARG A 77 3.01 0.00 1.34
N THR A 78 2.77 -0.74 2.41
CA THR A 78 1.54 -1.51 2.57
C THR A 78 0.32 -0.61 2.64
N ALA A 79 0.39 0.48 3.39
CA ALA A 79 -0.69 1.45 3.48
C ALA A 79 -1.02 2.08 2.12
N ASP A 80 0.00 2.44 1.34
CA ASP A 80 -0.20 2.99 -0.01
C ASP A 80 -0.82 1.96 -0.97
N LEU A 81 -0.31 0.73 -0.98
CA LEU A 81 -0.84 -0.36 -1.80
C LEU A 81 -2.29 -0.71 -1.47
N LEU A 82 -2.69 -0.64 -0.21
CA LEU A 82 -4.05 -0.98 0.22
C LEU A 82 -5.01 0.20 0.16
N HIS A 83 -4.53 1.41 -0.09
CA HIS A 83 -5.36 2.61 -0.18
C HIS A 83 -6.03 2.77 -1.56
N ILE A 84 -6.84 1.79 -1.95
CA ILE A 84 -7.58 1.77 -3.23
C ILE A 84 -9.11 1.73 -3.03
N THR A 85 -9.60 2.20 -1.90
CA THR A 85 -11.03 2.21 -1.58
C THR A 85 -11.75 3.38 -2.25
N MET A 86 -13.08 3.28 -2.32
CA MET A 86 -13.95 4.30 -2.92
C MET A 86 -13.79 5.71 -2.29
N ASP A 87 -13.31 5.79 -1.05
CA ASP A 87 -13.08 7.06 -0.36
C ASP A 87 -11.98 7.90 -1.04
N ARG A 88 -11.10 7.26 -1.80
CA ARG A 88 -10.07 7.92 -2.60
C ARG A 88 -10.61 8.51 -3.91
N THR A 89 -11.85 8.19 -4.27
CA THR A 89 -12.49 8.64 -5.51
C THR A 89 -13.85 9.29 -5.24
N PRO A 90 -13.91 10.44 -4.55
CA PRO A 90 -15.16 11.11 -4.27
C PRO A 90 -15.90 11.48 -5.57
N VAL A 91 -17.20 11.22 -5.62
CA VAL A 91 -18.02 11.49 -6.83
C VAL A 91 -17.97 12.97 -7.24
N ILE A 92 -17.82 13.87 -6.28
CA ILE A 92 -17.70 15.31 -6.51
C ILE A 92 -16.42 15.61 -7.29
N GLU A 93 -15.30 15.02 -6.91
CA GLU A 93 -14.02 15.19 -7.59
C GLU A 93 -14.05 14.57 -8.99
N TYR A 94 -14.62 13.37 -9.16
CA TYR A 94 -14.81 12.75 -10.48
C TYR A 94 -15.58 13.67 -11.43
N ASN A 95 -16.69 14.24 -10.96
CA ASN A 95 -17.50 15.15 -11.77
C ASN A 95 -16.81 16.49 -12.06
N ALA A 96 -15.90 16.93 -11.21
CA ALA A 96 -15.13 18.16 -11.41
C ALA A 96 -13.96 17.97 -12.37
N PHE A 97 -13.26 16.84 -12.29
CA PHE A 97 -12.09 16.54 -13.14
C PHE A 97 -12.47 15.92 -14.48
N CYS A 98 -13.61 15.21 -14.57
CA CYS A 98 -14.12 14.55 -15.78
C CYS A 98 -13.00 13.87 -16.58
N PRO A 99 -12.27 12.87 -16.01
CA PRO A 99 -11.15 12.26 -16.69
C PRO A 99 -11.60 11.68 -18.02
N THR A 100 -10.90 12.03 -19.11
CA THR A 100 -11.15 11.54 -20.47
C THR A 100 -10.14 10.50 -20.91
N ASP A 101 -9.02 10.44 -20.23
CA ASP A 101 -7.99 9.43 -20.47
C ASP A 101 -8.50 8.04 -20.04
N PRO A 102 -8.45 7.02 -20.92
CA PRO A 102 -8.98 5.68 -20.64
C PRO A 102 -8.36 5.02 -19.42
N ILE A 103 -7.06 5.24 -19.16
CA ILE A 103 -6.36 4.67 -18.01
C ILE A 103 -6.90 5.29 -16.72
N SER A 104 -7.02 6.60 -16.68
CA SER A 104 -7.57 7.32 -15.53
C SER A 104 -9.02 6.91 -15.26
N VAL A 105 -9.86 6.78 -16.29
CA VAL A 105 -11.24 6.29 -16.15
C VAL A 105 -11.27 4.89 -15.55
N LEU A 106 -10.42 3.99 -16.03
CA LEU A 106 -10.30 2.62 -15.55
C LEU A 106 -9.89 2.57 -14.07
N GLU A 107 -8.88 3.36 -13.68
CA GLU A 107 -8.44 3.47 -12.31
C GLU A 107 -9.55 3.99 -11.38
N TRP A 108 -10.29 5.02 -11.80
CA TRP A 108 -11.43 5.52 -11.04
C TRP A 108 -12.54 4.48 -10.87
N GLN A 109 -12.89 3.76 -11.94
CA GLN A 109 -13.89 2.69 -11.89
C GLN A 109 -13.46 1.55 -10.94
N LYS A 110 -12.20 1.14 -10.99
CA LYS A 110 -11.60 0.14 -10.12
C LYS A 110 -11.72 0.54 -8.66
N GLN A 111 -11.21 1.73 -8.30
CA GLN A 111 -11.25 2.22 -6.92
C GLN A 111 -12.68 2.43 -6.42
N LYS A 112 -13.56 3.00 -7.24
CA LYS A 112 -14.97 3.21 -6.89
C LYS A 112 -15.70 1.90 -6.56
N ALA A 113 -15.30 0.77 -7.14
CA ALA A 113 -15.90 -0.52 -6.88
C ALA A 113 -15.48 -1.11 -5.52
N VAL A 114 -14.29 -0.76 -5.01
CA VAL A 114 -13.74 -1.30 -3.75
C VAL A 114 -14.44 -0.64 -2.56
N ARG A 115 -15.11 -1.46 -1.73
CA ARG A 115 -15.91 -1.02 -0.58
C ARG A 115 -15.17 -1.11 0.73
N ALA A 116 -14.35 -2.14 0.89
CA ALA A 116 -13.57 -2.35 2.10
C ALA A 116 -12.32 -3.18 1.82
N ILE A 117 -11.26 -2.85 2.53
CA ILE A 117 -10.03 -3.64 2.63
C ILE A 117 -9.71 -3.74 4.12
N ARG A 118 -9.60 -4.95 4.64
CA ARG A 118 -9.36 -5.16 6.07
C ARG A 118 -8.70 -6.50 6.33
N PRO A 119 -7.97 -6.64 7.45
CA PRO A 119 -7.52 -7.96 7.90
C PRO A 119 -8.71 -8.92 8.02
N MET A 120 -8.52 -10.15 7.59
CA MET A 120 -9.54 -11.19 7.66
C MET A 120 -9.65 -11.72 9.09
N ASP A 121 -10.86 -11.76 9.65
CA ASP A 121 -11.09 -12.32 10.97
C ASP A 121 -10.76 -13.82 10.98
N VAL A 122 -10.08 -14.28 12.03
CA VAL A 122 -9.86 -15.69 12.32
C VAL A 122 -10.91 -16.13 13.35
N TYR A 123 -11.49 -17.31 13.15
CA TYR A 123 -12.52 -17.84 14.05
C TYR A 123 -11.99 -19.07 14.79
N ASP A 124 -12.37 -19.20 16.06
CA ASP A 124 -12.11 -20.38 16.88
C ASP A 124 -13.03 -21.56 16.49
N GLU A 125 -12.87 -22.71 17.17
CA GLU A 125 -13.68 -23.91 16.89
C GLU A 125 -15.16 -23.72 17.23
N GLU A 126 -15.49 -22.76 18.12
CA GLU A 126 -16.85 -22.40 18.50
C GLU A 126 -17.48 -21.35 17.54
N GLY A 127 -16.71 -20.81 16.59
CA GLY A 127 -17.17 -19.81 15.63
C GLY A 127 -17.13 -18.36 16.15
N ASN A 128 -16.41 -18.08 17.25
CA ASN A 128 -16.16 -16.73 17.72
C ASN A 128 -14.88 -16.18 17.11
N ILE A 129 -14.78 -14.85 17.02
CA ILE A 129 -13.55 -14.21 16.51
C ILE A 129 -12.41 -14.46 17.50
N ASP A 130 -11.40 -15.19 17.03
CA ASP A 130 -10.16 -15.38 17.79
C ASP A 130 -9.23 -14.15 17.61
N ARG A 131 -9.26 -13.27 18.60
CA ARG A 131 -8.42 -12.07 18.63
C ARG A 131 -6.94 -12.36 18.95
N SER A 132 -6.64 -13.57 19.42
CA SER A 132 -5.26 -14.00 19.72
C SER A 132 -4.57 -14.57 18.46
N ALA A 133 -5.35 -15.05 17.49
CA ALA A 133 -4.81 -15.59 16.25
C ALA A 133 -4.24 -14.49 15.36
N GLN A 134 -3.09 -14.77 14.77
CA GLN A 134 -2.45 -13.86 13.84
C GLN A 134 -3.19 -13.85 12.49
N GLN A 135 -3.65 -12.68 12.09
CA GLN A 135 -4.37 -12.49 10.82
C GLN A 135 -3.37 -12.33 9.68
N HIS A 136 -3.24 -13.35 8.83
CA HIS A 136 -2.28 -13.34 7.71
C HIS A 136 -2.85 -12.84 6.39
N THR A 137 -4.17 -12.78 6.28
CA THR A 137 -4.90 -12.49 5.04
C THR A 137 -5.58 -11.14 5.11
N ILE A 138 -5.49 -10.36 4.04
CA ILE A 138 -6.27 -9.15 3.83
C ILE A 138 -7.48 -9.48 2.96
N ALA A 139 -8.67 -9.27 3.48
CA ALA A 139 -9.91 -9.46 2.74
C ALA A 139 -10.30 -8.19 1.97
N VAL A 140 -10.66 -8.36 0.70
CA VAL A 140 -11.09 -7.28 -0.20
C VAL A 140 -12.55 -7.49 -0.56
N THR A 141 -13.37 -6.45 -0.33
CA THR A 141 -14.76 -6.41 -0.73
C THR A 141 -14.96 -5.37 -1.81
N ALA A 142 -15.44 -5.79 -2.97
CA ALA A 142 -15.76 -4.90 -4.09
C ALA A 142 -17.06 -5.30 -4.76
N TYR A 143 -17.71 -4.33 -5.42
CA TYR A 143 -18.97 -4.58 -6.10
C TYR A 143 -19.02 -3.86 -7.46
N PHE A 144 -19.21 -4.65 -8.52
CA PHE A 144 -19.32 -4.18 -9.90
C PHE A 144 -20.76 -4.42 -10.38
N GLU A 145 -21.49 -3.34 -10.66
CA GLU A 145 -22.90 -3.41 -11.01
C GLU A 145 -23.15 -3.47 -12.53
N GLU A 146 -22.33 -2.76 -13.29
CA GLU A 146 -22.56 -2.51 -14.70
C GLU A 146 -21.65 -3.37 -15.59
N ALA A 147 -22.18 -3.80 -16.76
CA ALA A 147 -21.42 -4.62 -17.69
C ALA A 147 -20.17 -3.91 -18.26
N ASN A 148 -20.20 -2.57 -18.38
CA ASN A 148 -19.06 -1.76 -18.81
C ASN A 148 -17.93 -1.68 -17.78
N GLN A 149 -18.12 -2.21 -16.58
CA GLN A 149 -17.09 -2.31 -15.53
C GLN A 149 -16.28 -3.61 -15.59
N ALA A 150 -16.50 -4.47 -16.60
CA ALA A 150 -15.79 -5.73 -16.71
C ALA A 150 -14.25 -5.54 -16.79
N GLU A 151 -13.79 -4.53 -17.53
CA GLU A 151 -12.37 -4.21 -17.63
C GLU A 151 -11.78 -3.79 -16.26
N ALA A 152 -12.50 -2.94 -15.51
CA ALA A 152 -12.11 -2.52 -14.18
C ALA A 152 -12.09 -3.70 -13.17
N PHE A 153 -12.99 -4.66 -13.33
CA PHE A 153 -12.98 -5.90 -12.53
C PHE A 153 -11.72 -6.72 -12.77
N PHE A 154 -11.31 -6.92 -14.03
CA PHE A 154 -10.08 -7.65 -14.34
C PHE A 154 -8.84 -6.86 -13.89
N ALA A 155 -8.82 -5.55 -14.11
CA ALA A 155 -7.75 -4.68 -13.65
C ALA A 155 -7.58 -4.71 -12.11
N LEU A 156 -8.69 -4.80 -11.35
CA LEU A 156 -8.62 -5.01 -9.90
C LEU A 156 -7.98 -6.36 -9.56
N GLY A 157 -8.37 -7.44 -10.26
CA GLY A 157 -7.78 -8.76 -10.04
C GLY A 157 -6.28 -8.79 -10.32
N ASP A 158 -5.82 -8.12 -11.38
CA ASP A 158 -4.39 -8.00 -11.70
C ASP A 158 -3.65 -7.20 -10.62
N TYR A 159 -4.24 -6.08 -10.19
CA TYR A 159 -3.69 -5.27 -9.12
C TYR A 159 -3.57 -6.03 -7.79
N LEU A 160 -4.59 -6.78 -7.41
CA LEU A 160 -4.56 -7.57 -6.17
C LEU A 160 -3.50 -8.69 -6.22
N ARG A 161 -3.23 -9.27 -7.39
CA ARG A 161 -2.10 -10.20 -7.57
C ARG A 161 -0.74 -9.51 -7.37
N TYR A 162 -0.61 -8.27 -7.84
CA TYR A 162 0.57 -7.45 -7.57
C TYR A 162 0.70 -7.14 -6.08
N VAL A 163 -0.36 -6.67 -5.43
CA VAL A 163 -0.38 -6.38 -3.98
C VAL A 163 0.02 -7.61 -3.16
N LYS A 164 -0.53 -8.80 -3.50
CA LYS A 164 -0.16 -10.05 -2.82
C LYS A 164 1.35 -10.33 -2.90
N LYS A 165 1.97 -10.13 -4.06
CA LYS A 165 3.43 -10.30 -4.23
C LYS A 165 4.22 -9.33 -3.33
N GLU A 166 3.79 -8.07 -3.26
CA GLU A 166 4.43 -7.06 -2.42
C GLU A 166 4.24 -7.34 -0.92
N LEU A 167 3.06 -7.85 -0.50
CA LEU A 167 2.84 -8.31 0.88
C LEU A 167 3.78 -9.47 1.25
N ILE A 168 3.96 -10.45 0.36
CA ILE A 168 4.89 -11.57 0.57
C ILE A 168 6.31 -11.07 0.74
N LYS A 169 6.80 -10.16 -0.15
CA LYS A 169 8.13 -9.56 -0.03
C LYS A 169 8.30 -8.82 1.31
N SER A 170 7.30 -8.04 1.70
CA SER A 170 7.29 -7.29 2.96
C SER A 170 7.33 -8.24 4.17
N TYR A 171 6.54 -9.29 4.14
CA TYR A 171 6.54 -10.34 5.17
C TYR A 171 7.90 -11.02 5.28
N GLU A 172 8.49 -11.46 4.16
CA GLU A 172 9.80 -12.10 4.12
C GLU A 172 10.92 -11.18 4.63
N ALA A 173 10.91 -9.90 4.25
CA ALA A 173 11.87 -8.91 4.71
C ALA A 173 11.84 -8.77 6.24
N ILE A 174 10.64 -8.66 6.83
CA ILE A 174 10.49 -8.57 8.29
C ILE A 174 10.87 -9.88 8.98
N GLN A 175 10.46 -11.05 8.44
CA GLN A 175 10.86 -12.35 9.03
C GLN A 175 12.38 -12.54 9.00
N ASN A 176 13.05 -12.09 7.95
CA ASN A 176 14.50 -12.13 7.84
C ASN A 176 15.17 -11.16 8.84
N SER A 177 14.57 -9.98 9.06
CA SER A 177 15.02 -9.00 10.04
C SER A 177 14.93 -9.55 11.45
N ILE A 178 13.82 -10.19 11.82
CA ILE A 178 13.63 -10.84 13.11
C ILE A 178 14.74 -11.87 13.34
N LYS A 179 14.99 -12.75 12.37
CA LYS A 179 16.01 -13.81 12.47
C LYS A 179 17.43 -13.27 12.56
N LYS A 180 17.76 -12.21 11.79
CA LYS A 180 19.14 -11.71 11.68
C LYS A 180 19.49 -10.64 12.72
N LYS A 181 18.52 -9.83 13.13
CA LYS A 181 18.73 -8.63 13.96
C LYS A 181 18.02 -8.67 15.30
N GLY A 182 17.19 -9.70 15.57
CA GLY A 182 16.42 -9.79 16.81
C GLY A 182 15.36 -8.70 16.95
N THR A 183 14.67 -8.38 15.87
CA THR A 183 13.63 -7.31 15.82
C THR A 183 12.23 -7.86 16.06
N ASP A 184 12.07 -8.86 16.92
CA ASP A 184 10.85 -9.61 17.20
C ASP A 184 9.67 -8.78 17.75
N ASN A 185 9.91 -7.54 18.18
CA ASN A 185 8.87 -6.60 18.57
C ASN A 185 8.11 -5.98 17.38
N TYR A 186 8.59 -6.18 16.15
CA TYR A 186 8.02 -5.60 14.95
C TYR A 186 7.40 -6.69 14.08
N LEU A 187 6.10 -6.94 14.29
CA LEU A 187 5.38 -7.99 13.56
C LEU A 187 4.68 -7.41 12.33
N PHE A 188 4.87 -8.08 11.19
CA PHE A 188 4.12 -7.85 9.96
C PHE A 188 3.52 -9.18 9.52
N PRO A 189 2.23 -9.43 9.78
CA PRO A 189 1.65 -10.75 9.59
C PRO A 189 1.14 -11.00 8.17
N TRP A 190 0.83 -9.94 7.39
CA TRP A 190 0.08 -10.06 6.15
C TRP A 190 0.94 -10.57 5.00
N ASN A 191 0.50 -11.65 4.37
CA ASN A 191 1.16 -12.26 3.21
C ASN A 191 0.19 -12.83 2.18
N ASP A 192 -1.12 -12.63 2.38
CA ASP A 192 -2.15 -13.12 1.48
C ASP A 192 -3.30 -12.13 1.28
N ILE A 193 -4.03 -12.31 0.15
CA ILE A 193 -5.22 -11.54 -0.22
C ILE A 193 -6.36 -12.52 -0.46
N ASP A 194 -7.50 -12.26 0.17
CA ASP A 194 -8.77 -12.92 -0.13
C ASP A 194 -9.64 -12.00 -0.99
N ASP A 195 -9.87 -12.38 -2.23
CA ASP A 195 -10.69 -11.69 -3.22
C ASP A 195 -12.10 -12.29 -3.36
N SER A 196 -12.49 -13.22 -2.52
CA SER A 196 -13.80 -13.88 -2.55
C SER A 196 -14.98 -12.93 -2.31
N GLY A 197 -14.71 -11.78 -1.66
CA GLY A 197 -15.66 -10.70 -1.43
C GLY A 197 -15.94 -9.82 -2.66
N ILE A 198 -15.30 -10.07 -3.80
CA ILE A 198 -15.53 -9.33 -5.04
C ILE A 198 -16.72 -9.91 -5.80
N LYS A 199 -17.77 -9.10 -5.95
CA LYS A 199 -19.03 -9.51 -6.58
C LYS A 199 -19.33 -8.72 -7.84
N THR A 200 -19.95 -9.39 -8.80
CA THR A 200 -20.44 -8.80 -10.06
C THR A 200 -21.95 -9.04 -10.18
N LYS A 201 -22.67 -8.09 -10.79
CA LYS A 201 -24.14 -8.20 -10.98
C LYS A 201 -24.52 -8.59 -12.39
N ASN A 202 -23.98 -7.89 -13.39
CA ASN A 202 -24.41 -8.00 -14.78
C ASN A 202 -23.41 -8.71 -15.70
N PHE A 203 -22.38 -9.33 -15.14
CA PHE A 203 -21.43 -10.17 -15.87
C PHE A 203 -20.86 -11.24 -14.94
N CYS A 204 -20.36 -12.32 -15.51
CA CYS A 204 -19.78 -13.42 -14.77
C CYS A 204 -18.27 -13.49 -15.00
N LYS A 205 -17.52 -13.82 -13.96
CA LYS A 205 -16.10 -14.17 -14.06
C LYS A 205 -15.98 -15.44 -14.89
N SER A 206 -15.36 -15.39 -16.06
CA SER A 206 -15.02 -16.59 -16.82
C SER A 206 -13.82 -17.27 -16.16
N LEU A 207 -13.93 -18.57 -15.90
CA LEU A 207 -12.82 -19.41 -15.45
C LEU A 207 -11.89 -19.83 -16.60
N LEU A 208 -12.30 -19.58 -17.88
CA LEU A 208 -11.52 -19.91 -19.06
C LEU A 208 -10.52 -18.80 -19.35
N LYS A 209 -9.24 -19.06 -19.16
CA LYS A 209 -8.16 -18.28 -19.74
C LYS A 209 -7.95 -18.76 -21.17
N PHE A 210 -8.14 -17.88 -22.13
CA PHE A 210 -7.64 -18.08 -23.49
C PHE A 210 -6.22 -17.54 -23.55
N GLU A 211 -5.24 -18.40 -23.61
CA GLU A 211 -3.88 -18.03 -24.01
C GLU A 211 -3.86 -18.04 -25.55
N LEU A 212 -3.68 -16.89 -26.16
CA LEU A 212 -3.36 -16.80 -27.59
C LEU A 212 -1.92 -17.28 -27.75
N ASP A 213 -1.76 -18.46 -28.33
CA ASP A 213 -0.46 -18.97 -28.75
C ASP A 213 0.02 -18.04 -29.88
N GLN A 214 1.00 -17.20 -29.61
CA GLN A 214 1.67 -16.38 -30.61
C GLN A 214 2.75 -17.26 -31.27
N ASN A 215 2.34 -18.01 -32.30
CA ASN A 215 3.27 -18.61 -33.25
C ASN A 215 3.69 -17.59 -34.32
#